data_2b32e10c65fc00021fbb1254b0a600bf
#
_entry.id   2b32e10c65fc00021fbb1254b0a600bf
#
_cell.length_a   1.000
_cell.length_b   1.000
_cell.length_c   1.000
_cell.angle_alpha   90.00
_cell.angle_beta   90.00
_cell.angle_gamma   90.00
#
_symmetry.space_group_name_H-M   'P 1'
#
loop_
_entity.id
_entity.type
_entity.pdbx_description
1 polymer ?
#
loop_
_entity_poly.entity_id
_entity_poly.type
_entity_poly.pdbx_seq_one_letter_code
_entity_poly.pdbx_strand_id
1 'polypeptide(L)'
;KVRPEQGLLAMRKKLGLFANIRPVTTFDCLVHKSPLKDEIVKGADFICIRELTGGMYFGKKQEPTVNAEGVEDALDTNYYSRPEVERILKVGYQYARQRRKHLTVVDKANVLASSRLWRKVAQEIAPQYPDVTTDFMYVDNAAMRMIQEPKFFDVMVTENTFGDILTDEGSCITGSMGLLPSASTGSSTPVFEPIHGSWPQGKGLNIANPLAQILSVAMLYEYFDLKEEGALIRKAVDAS
;
A
#
# COMPACT_ATOMS: atom_id res chain seq x y z
N LYS A 1 28.44 0.09 5.59
CA LYS A 1 27.47 -0.14 6.68
C LYS A 1 26.21 -0.72 6.07
N VAL A 2 25.80 -1.93 6.46
CA VAL A 2 24.54 -2.54 5.94
C VAL A 2 23.37 -1.78 6.53
N ARG A 3 22.43 -1.35 5.67
CA ARG A 3 21.20 -0.70 6.08
C ARG A 3 20.11 -1.74 6.36
N PRO A 4 19.28 -1.62 7.40
CA PRO A 4 18.18 -2.56 7.70
C PRO A 4 17.24 -2.78 6.52
N GLU A 5 16.97 -1.73 5.74
CA GLU A 5 16.11 -1.75 4.55
C GLU A 5 16.62 -2.74 3.48
N GLN A 6 17.93 -2.93 3.36
CA GLN A 6 18.51 -3.89 2.42
C GLN A 6 18.11 -5.34 2.76
N GLY A 7 18.06 -5.67 4.06
CA GLY A 7 17.58 -6.97 4.53
C GLY A 7 16.10 -7.21 4.20
N LEU A 8 15.28 -6.19 4.45
CA LEU A 8 13.85 -6.24 4.15
C LEU A 8 13.57 -6.42 2.64
N LEU A 9 14.22 -5.63 1.79
CA LEU A 9 14.08 -5.74 0.34
C LEU A 9 14.55 -7.11 -0.18
N ALA A 10 15.66 -7.63 0.36
CA ALA A 10 16.15 -8.97 0.00
C ALA A 10 15.15 -10.07 0.40
N MET A 11 14.55 -9.98 1.58
CA MET A 11 13.51 -10.92 2.05
C MET A 11 12.27 -10.86 1.13
N ARG A 12 11.75 -9.69 0.83
CA ARG A 12 10.60 -9.49 -0.07
C ARG A 12 10.84 -10.12 -1.44
N LYS A 13 12.03 -9.89 -2.01
CA LYS A 13 12.43 -10.48 -3.29
C LYS A 13 12.56 -11.99 -3.21
N LYS A 14 13.22 -12.52 -2.18
CA LYS A 14 13.46 -13.97 -2.00
C LYS A 14 12.15 -14.74 -1.81
N LEU A 15 11.20 -14.19 -1.09
CA LEU A 15 9.87 -14.78 -0.86
C LEU A 15 8.87 -14.45 -1.97
N GLY A 16 9.23 -13.63 -2.96
CA GLY A 16 8.35 -13.24 -4.05
C GLY A 16 7.09 -12.49 -3.59
N LEU A 17 7.22 -11.64 -2.57
CA LEU A 17 6.14 -10.86 -1.96
C LEU A 17 5.83 -9.65 -2.81
N PHE A 18 5.07 -9.81 -3.89
CA PHE A 18 4.83 -8.75 -4.85
C PHE A 18 3.62 -7.86 -4.53
N ALA A 19 2.67 -8.33 -3.71
CA ALA A 19 1.48 -7.59 -3.36
C ALA A 19 1.48 -7.21 -1.88
N ASN A 20 1.53 -5.92 -1.60
CA ASN A 20 1.40 -5.40 -0.25
C ASN A 20 0.01 -4.76 -0.09
N ILE A 21 -0.80 -5.36 0.76
CA ILE A 21 -2.17 -4.98 1.05
C ILE A 21 -2.18 -4.11 2.29
N ARG A 22 -2.62 -2.87 2.16
CA ARG A 22 -2.65 -1.86 3.23
C ARG A 22 -4.07 -1.28 3.38
N PRO A 23 -4.89 -1.82 4.28
CA PRO A 23 -6.18 -1.24 4.62
C PRO A 23 -6.01 0.10 5.33
N VAL A 24 -6.86 1.07 4.98
CA VAL A 24 -6.97 2.37 5.64
C VAL A 24 -8.41 2.53 6.09
N THR A 25 -8.64 2.42 7.39
CA THR A 25 -9.99 2.47 7.98
C THR A 25 -9.99 3.42 9.16
N THR A 26 -10.96 4.32 9.21
CA THR A 26 -11.18 5.19 10.38
C THR A 26 -12.10 4.51 11.39
N PHE A 27 -11.69 4.53 12.65
CA PHE A 27 -12.52 4.07 13.76
C PHE A 27 -13.40 5.23 14.25
N ASP A 28 -14.70 5.02 14.41
CA ASP A 28 -15.65 6.09 14.79
C ASP A 28 -15.26 6.78 16.10
N CYS A 29 -14.74 6.02 17.07
CA CYS A 29 -14.27 6.56 18.36
C CYS A 29 -13.00 7.42 18.23
N LEU A 30 -12.23 7.30 17.13
CA LEU A 30 -10.96 7.99 16.91
C LEU A 30 -11.03 9.06 15.81
N VAL A 31 -12.19 9.32 15.22
CA VAL A 31 -12.37 10.33 14.16
C VAL A 31 -11.78 11.69 14.57
N HIS A 32 -11.97 12.09 15.84
CA HIS A 32 -11.44 13.33 16.41
C HIS A 32 -9.88 13.39 16.51
N LYS A 33 -9.18 12.29 16.27
CA LYS A 33 -7.70 12.24 16.22
C LYS A 33 -7.15 12.54 14.84
N SER A 34 -7.98 12.48 13.81
CA SER A 34 -7.59 12.87 12.45
C SER A 34 -7.25 14.38 12.40
N PRO A 35 -6.26 14.78 11.59
CA PRO A 35 -6.00 16.20 11.32
C PRO A 35 -7.05 16.82 10.40
N LEU A 36 -7.92 16.00 9.78
CA LEU A 36 -8.97 16.44 8.89
C LEU A 36 -10.29 16.59 9.66
N LYS A 37 -11.26 17.27 9.05
CA LYS A 37 -12.60 17.43 9.64
C LYS A 37 -13.33 16.09 9.72
N ASP A 38 -14.11 15.92 10.78
CA ASP A 38 -14.85 14.68 11.06
C ASP A 38 -15.75 14.25 9.89
N GLU A 39 -16.45 15.18 9.24
CA GLU A 39 -17.33 14.90 8.10
C GLU A 39 -16.59 14.35 6.87
N ILE A 40 -15.29 14.64 6.75
CA ILE A 40 -14.44 14.14 5.66
C ILE A 40 -14.02 12.70 5.94
N VAL A 41 -13.53 12.43 7.15
CA VAL A 41 -12.86 11.15 7.47
C VAL A 41 -13.80 10.09 8.00
N LYS A 42 -14.92 10.46 8.62
CA LYS A 42 -15.86 9.50 9.18
C LYS A 42 -16.36 8.53 8.12
N GLY A 43 -16.13 7.21 8.36
CA GLY A 43 -16.50 6.15 7.45
C GLY A 43 -15.54 6.01 6.25
N ALA A 44 -14.35 6.59 6.30
CA ALA A 44 -13.30 6.27 5.33
C ALA A 44 -12.84 4.82 5.53
N ASP A 45 -12.97 4.02 4.47
CA ASP A 45 -12.60 2.61 4.44
C ASP A 45 -12.20 2.23 3.02
N PHE A 46 -10.90 2.12 2.78
CA PHE A 46 -10.35 1.70 1.49
C PHE A 46 -9.11 0.82 1.68
N ILE A 47 -8.71 0.13 0.62
CA ILE A 47 -7.48 -0.67 0.60
C ILE A 47 -6.55 -0.11 -0.47
N CYS A 48 -5.29 0.13 -0.11
CA CYS A 48 -4.23 0.38 -1.08
C CYS A 48 -3.45 -0.93 -1.32
N ILE A 49 -3.37 -1.35 -2.58
CA ILE A 49 -2.57 -2.48 -3.02
C ILE A 49 -1.34 -1.92 -3.74
N ARG A 50 -0.20 -2.06 -3.07
CA ARG A 50 1.11 -1.62 -3.53
C ARG A 50 1.84 -2.78 -4.19
N GLU A 51 2.29 -2.62 -5.43
CA GLU A 51 3.29 -3.54 -5.99
C GLU A 51 4.60 -3.38 -5.20
N LEU A 52 5.18 -4.48 -4.74
CA LEU A 52 6.20 -4.43 -3.67
C LEU A 52 7.61 -4.83 -4.13
N THR A 53 7.77 -5.37 -5.35
CA THR A 53 9.03 -5.97 -5.81
C THR A 53 9.58 -5.39 -7.11
N GLY A 54 8.96 -4.34 -7.63
CA GLY A 54 9.39 -3.59 -8.82
C GLY A 54 9.70 -2.13 -8.54
N GLY A 55 9.80 -1.35 -9.60
CA GLY A 55 9.99 0.10 -9.55
C GLY A 55 11.37 0.55 -9.13
N MET A 56 11.46 1.79 -8.65
CA MET A 56 12.74 2.43 -8.28
C MET A 56 13.46 1.70 -7.14
N TYR A 57 12.74 1.04 -6.23
CA TYR A 57 13.37 0.36 -5.09
C TYR A 57 14.13 -0.89 -5.49
N PHE A 58 13.79 -1.50 -6.64
CA PHE A 58 14.41 -2.72 -7.17
C PHE A 58 15.09 -2.54 -8.54
N GLY A 59 14.97 -1.37 -9.14
CA GLY A 59 15.59 -1.03 -10.42
C GLY A 59 17.12 -0.94 -10.35
N LYS A 60 17.74 -0.74 -11.49
CA LYS A 60 19.18 -0.45 -11.55
C LYS A 60 19.48 0.84 -10.80
N LYS A 61 20.54 0.81 -10.02
CA LYS A 61 20.99 1.94 -9.20
C LYS A 61 22.44 2.26 -9.49
N GLN A 62 22.75 3.54 -9.39
CA GLN A 62 24.12 4.04 -9.31
C GLN A 62 24.16 4.93 -8.06
N GLU A 63 24.95 4.52 -7.08
CA GLU A 63 25.23 5.36 -5.90
C GLU A 63 26.00 6.61 -6.35
N PRO A 64 25.94 7.71 -5.58
CA PRO A 64 26.66 8.93 -5.90
C PRO A 64 28.11 8.67 -6.24
N THR A 65 28.52 9.04 -7.44
CA THR A 65 29.89 8.85 -7.97
C THR A 65 30.26 9.98 -8.91
N VAL A 66 31.55 10.28 -9.02
CA VAL A 66 32.02 11.30 -9.95
C VAL A 66 32.18 10.66 -11.34
N ASN A 67 31.48 11.20 -12.32
CA ASN A 67 31.51 10.75 -13.71
C ASN A 67 32.78 11.22 -14.45
N ALA A 68 32.91 10.82 -15.73
CA ALA A 68 34.08 11.17 -16.55
C ALA A 68 34.27 12.69 -16.78
N GLU A 69 33.22 13.47 -16.57
CA GLU A 69 33.22 14.94 -16.72
C GLU A 69 33.55 15.68 -15.41
N GLY A 70 33.82 14.91 -14.32
CA GLY A 70 34.11 15.48 -13.00
C GLY A 70 32.86 15.91 -12.22
N VAL A 71 31.68 15.50 -12.66
CA VAL A 71 30.40 15.83 -12.01
C VAL A 71 29.94 14.64 -11.16
N GLU A 72 29.52 14.92 -9.92
CA GLU A 72 28.89 13.89 -9.07
C GLU A 72 27.46 13.65 -9.50
N ASP A 73 27.10 12.42 -9.80
CA ASP A 73 25.76 12.03 -10.21
C ASP A 73 25.30 10.71 -9.54
N ALA A 74 24.00 10.44 -9.56
CA ALA A 74 23.37 9.23 -9.06
C ALA A 74 22.16 8.87 -9.93
N LEU A 75 21.80 7.58 -9.98
CA LEU A 75 20.70 7.10 -10.81
C LEU A 75 19.87 6.04 -10.07
N ASP A 76 18.55 6.18 -10.12
CA ASP A 76 17.57 5.14 -9.82
C ASP A 76 16.64 4.92 -11.02
N THR A 77 16.46 3.66 -11.42
CA THR A 77 15.62 3.29 -12.58
C THR A 77 14.26 2.80 -12.13
N ASN A 78 13.19 3.47 -12.58
CA ASN A 78 11.82 2.98 -12.38
C ASN A 78 11.44 2.01 -13.50
N TYR A 79 11.58 0.70 -13.24
CA TYR A 79 11.34 -0.35 -14.22
C TYR A 79 10.17 -1.23 -13.82
N TYR A 80 9.29 -1.53 -14.79
CA TYR A 80 8.22 -2.51 -14.70
C TYR A 80 8.09 -3.30 -15.99
N SER A 81 7.86 -4.60 -15.85
CA SER A 81 7.48 -5.50 -16.95
C SER A 81 5.96 -5.73 -16.96
N ARG A 82 5.42 -6.12 -18.11
CA ARG A 82 3.99 -6.48 -18.23
C ARG A 82 3.54 -7.55 -17.21
N PRO A 83 4.25 -8.68 -17.01
CA PRO A 83 3.82 -9.69 -16.03
C PRO A 83 3.73 -9.16 -14.59
N GLU A 84 4.61 -8.24 -14.20
CA GLU A 84 4.56 -7.61 -12.89
C GLU A 84 3.31 -6.77 -12.71
N VAL A 85 2.95 -5.99 -13.72
CA VAL A 85 1.73 -5.17 -13.71
C VAL A 85 0.47 -6.05 -13.74
N GLU A 86 0.43 -7.08 -14.59
CA GLU A 86 -0.71 -7.98 -14.67
C GLU A 86 -1.02 -8.70 -13.36
N ARG A 87 0.01 -9.23 -12.68
CA ARG A 87 -0.19 -9.97 -11.44
C ARG A 87 -0.76 -9.10 -10.33
N ILE A 88 -0.30 -7.85 -10.19
CA ILE A 88 -0.78 -6.97 -9.14
C ILE A 88 -2.18 -6.42 -9.44
N LEU A 89 -2.50 -6.13 -10.70
CA LEU A 89 -3.85 -5.74 -11.12
C LEU A 89 -4.87 -6.83 -10.83
N LYS A 90 -4.53 -8.11 -11.08
CA LYS A 90 -5.41 -9.25 -10.74
C LYS A 90 -5.72 -9.29 -9.24
N VAL A 91 -4.74 -9.02 -8.39
CA VAL A 91 -4.96 -8.91 -6.94
C VAL A 91 -5.92 -7.75 -6.65
N GLY A 92 -5.72 -6.59 -7.28
CA GLY A 92 -6.62 -5.44 -7.15
C GLY A 92 -8.07 -5.76 -7.48
N TYR A 93 -8.31 -6.43 -8.59
CA TYR A 93 -9.65 -6.86 -9.00
C TYR A 93 -10.27 -7.89 -8.05
N GLN A 94 -9.47 -8.84 -7.53
CA GLN A 94 -9.95 -9.80 -6.55
C GLN A 94 -10.44 -9.13 -5.27
N TYR A 95 -9.69 -8.16 -4.76
CA TYR A 95 -10.09 -7.37 -3.60
C TYR A 95 -11.31 -6.49 -3.88
N ALA A 96 -11.37 -5.83 -5.04
CA ALA A 96 -12.52 -5.01 -5.42
C ALA A 96 -13.82 -5.83 -5.47
N ARG A 97 -13.78 -7.07 -6.01
CA ARG A 97 -14.95 -7.98 -6.04
C ARG A 97 -15.50 -8.34 -4.67
N GLN A 98 -14.64 -8.37 -3.65
CA GLN A 98 -15.02 -8.67 -2.26
C GLN A 98 -15.53 -7.44 -1.50
N ARG A 99 -15.45 -6.25 -2.11
CA ARG A 99 -15.81 -4.96 -1.52
C ARG A 99 -16.87 -4.24 -2.36
N ARG A 100 -16.74 -2.94 -2.56
CA ARG A 100 -17.73 -2.10 -3.27
C ARG A 100 -17.62 -2.16 -4.79
N LYS A 101 -16.78 -3.04 -5.33
CA LYS A 101 -16.56 -3.28 -6.77
C LYS A 101 -16.04 -2.06 -7.53
N HIS A 102 -15.19 -1.29 -6.89
CA HIS A 102 -14.56 -0.12 -7.48
C HIS A 102 -13.03 -0.23 -7.33
N LEU A 103 -12.31 -0.18 -8.46
CA LEU A 103 -10.85 -0.22 -8.54
C LEU A 103 -10.32 1.07 -9.14
N THR A 104 -9.50 1.81 -8.40
CA THR A 104 -8.77 2.97 -8.91
C THR A 104 -7.32 2.59 -9.20
N VAL A 105 -6.92 2.64 -10.46
CA VAL A 105 -5.51 2.45 -10.88
C VAL A 105 -4.81 3.80 -10.80
N VAL A 106 -3.84 3.89 -9.88
CA VAL A 106 -3.11 5.14 -9.64
C VAL A 106 -1.75 5.09 -10.32
N ASP A 107 -1.48 6.04 -11.19
CA ASP A 107 -0.27 6.11 -12.02
C ASP A 107 0.22 7.55 -12.27
N LYS A 108 1.26 7.73 -13.07
CA LYS A 108 1.74 9.02 -13.58
C LYS A 108 1.96 8.95 -15.11
N ALA A 109 0.96 8.42 -15.83
CA ALA A 109 1.06 8.12 -17.26
C ALA A 109 1.30 9.35 -18.14
N ASN A 110 0.92 10.56 -17.69
CA ASN A 110 1.20 11.81 -18.39
C ASN A 110 2.72 12.13 -18.49
N VAL A 111 3.55 11.54 -17.61
CA VAL A 111 5.00 11.78 -17.57
C VAL A 111 5.80 10.49 -17.76
N LEU A 112 5.51 9.41 -16.99
CA LEU A 112 6.35 8.23 -16.89
C LEU A 112 5.98 7.15 -17.93
N ALA A 113 7.00 6.61 -18.61
CA ALA A 113 6.82 5.49 -19.55
C ALA A 113 6.34 4.21 -18.84
N SER A 114 6.87 3.91 -17.65
CA SER A 114 6.42 2.80 -16.82
C SER A 114 4.94 2.91 -16.45
N SER A 115 4.47 4.09 -16.08
CA SER A 115 3.05 4.35 -15.79
C SER A 115 2.16 4.23 -17.05
N ARG A 116 2.66 4.58 -18.23
CA ARG A 116 1.94 4.32 -19.50
C ARG A 116 1.76 2.82 -19.75
N LEU A 117 2.78 2.01 -19.44
CA LEU A 117 2.63 0.54 -19.49
C LEU A 117 1.57 0.06 -18.49
N TRP A 118 1.60 0.55 -17.25
CA TRP A 118 0.60 0.23 -16.22
C TRP A 118 -0.82 0.51 -16.72
N ARG A 119 -1.08 1.72 -17.21
CA ARG A 119 -2.39 2.13 -17.72
C ARG A 119 -2.84 1.29 -18.91
N LYS A 120 -1.94 1.03 -19.87
CA LYS A 120 -2.23 0.16 -21.03
C LYS A 120 -2.65 -1.24 -20.58
N VAL A 121 -1.87 -1.87 -19.71
CA VAL A 121 -2.16 -3.22 -19.20
C VAL A 121 -3.48 -3.26 -18.45
N ALA A 122 -3.74 -2.24 -17.61
CA ALA A 122 -4.99 -2.16 -16.85
C ALA A 122 -6.21 -2.00 -17.77
N GLN A 123 -6.11 -1.19 -18.84
CA GLN A 123 -7.17 -1.05 -19.86
C GLN A 123 -7.44 -2.36 -20.60
N GLU A 124 -6.42 -3.17 -20.87
CA GLU A 124 -6.55 -4.48 -21.53
C GLU A 124 -7.14 -5.55 -20.59
N ILE A 125 -6.91 -5.44 -19.27
CA ILE A 125 -7.42 -6.38 -18.27
C ILE A 125 -8.84 -6.03 -17.81
N ALA A 126 -9.19 -4.75 -17.70
CA ALA A 126 -10.49 -4.29 -17.18
C ALA A 126 -11.70 -4.99 -17.82
N PRO A 127 -11.77 -5.26 -19.13
CA PRO A 127 -12.89 -5.99 -19.72
C PRO A 127 -13.10 -7.43 -19.19
N GLN A 128 -12.09 -8.03 -18.57
CA GLN A 128 -12.19 -9.36 -17.94
C GLN A 128 -12.91 -9.31 -16.59
N TYR A 129 -13.16 -8.10 -16.07
CA TYR A 129 -13.82 -7.84 -14.79
C TYR A 129 -14.99 -6.86 -14.95
N PRO A 130 -16.02 -7.22 -15.78
CA PRO A 130 -17.12 -6.31 -16.12
C PRO A 130 -18.00 -5.95 -14.91
N ASP A 131 -17.88 -6.69 -13.83
CA ASP A 131 -18.56 -6.47 -12.55
C ASP A 131 -17.83 -5.45 -11.64
N VAL A 132 -16.65 -4.94 -12.04
CA VAL A 132 -15.86 -3.98 -11.29
C VAL A 132 -15.72 -2.69 -12.10
N THR A 133 -16.13 -1.56 -11.53
CA THR A 133 -15.86 -0.24 -12.09
C THR A 133 -14.37 0.08 -11.97
N THR A 134 -13.73 0.43 -13.08
CA THR A 134 -12.29 0.74 -13.09
C THR A 134 -12.06 2.20 -13.45
N ASP A 135 -11.41 2.93 -12.56
CA ASP A 135 -10.99 4.32 -12.76
C ASP A 135 -9.47 4.44 -12.90
N PHE A 136 -9.03 5.49 -13.58
CA PHE A 136 -7.61 5.84 -13.73
C PHE A 136 -7.36 7.22 -13.15
N MET A 137 -6.41 7.32 -12.24
CA MET A 137 -6.09 8.58 -11.58
C MET A 137 -4.58 8.83 -11.57
N TYR A 138 -4.16 10.07 -11.82
CA TYR A 138 -2.76 10.44 -11.60
C TYR A 138 -2.47 10.52 -10.10
N VAL A 139 -1.27 10.12 -9.70
CA VAL A 139 -0.88 10.01 -8.29
C VAL A 139 -1.03 11.32 -7.52
N ASP A 140 -0.72 12.46 -8.15
CA ASP A 140 -0.91 13.79 -7.56
C ASP A 140 -2.39 14.11 -7.31
N ASN A 141 -3.28 13.71 -8.22
CA ASN A 141 -4.72 13.85 -8.02
C ASN A 141 -5.25 12.87 -6.95
N ALA A 142 -4.70 11.65 -6.92
CA ALA A 142 -5.06 10.67 -5.89
C ALA A 142 -4.68 11.18 -4.49
N ALA A 143 -3.48 11.73 -4.31
CA ALA A 143 -3.05 12.36 -3.07
C ALA A 143 -4.00 13.48 -2.61
N MET A 144 -4.34 14.42 -3.51
CA MET A 144 -5.30 15.48 -3.19
C MET A 144 -6.66 14.91 -2.80
N ARG A 145 -7.16 13.92 -3.57
CA ARG A 145 -8.49 13.35 -3.34
C ARG A 145 -8.57 12.53 -2.05
N MET A 146 -7.50 11.87 -1.65
CA MET A 146 -7.42 11.17 -0.37
C MET A 146 -7.66 12.11 0.82
N ILE A 147 -7.18 13.36 0.74
CA ILE A 147 -7.40 14.38 1.77
C ILE A 147 -8.81 14.98 1.68
N GLN A 148 -9.33 15.20 0.47
CA GLN A 148 -10.60 15.89 0.26
C GLN A 148 -11.80 14.95 0.40
N GLU A 149 -11.67 13.71 -0.09
CA GLU A 149 -12.78 12.76 -0.19
C GLU A 149 -12.26 11.30 -0.07
N PRO A 150 -11.69 10.89 1.09
CA PRO A 150 -11.12 9.55 1.25
C PRO A 150 -12.15 8.42 1.00
N LYS A 151 -13.43 8.68 1.23
CA LYS A 151 -14.56 7.74 0.98
C LYS A 151 -14.79 7.42 -0.50
N PHE A 152 -14.21 8.19 -1.42
CA PHE A 152 -14.26 7.89 -2.85
C PHE A 152 -13.57 6.55 -3.16
N PHE A 153 -12.44 6.28 -2.51
CA PHE A 153 -11.65 5.08 -2.77
C PHE A 153 -12.25 3.84 -2.11
N ASP A 154 -12.31 2.75 -2.87
CA ASP A 154 -12.62 1.41 -2.37
C ASP A 154 -11.35 0.55 -2.38
N VAL A 155 -10.83 0.27 -3.58
CA VAL A 155 -9.52 -0.38 -3.75
C VAL A 155 -8.68 0.50 -4.67
N MET A 156 -7.49 0.88 -4.21
CA MET A 156 -6.44 1.47 -5.04
C MET A 156 -5.41 0.41 -5.38
N VAL A 157 -4.90 0.43 -6.61
CA VAL A 157 -3.73 -0.33 -7.02
C VAL A 157 -2.70 0.61 -7.64
N THR A 158 -1.44 0.49 -7.23
CA THR A 158 -0.39 1.38 -7.69
C THR A 158 1.00 0.74 -7.60
N GLU A 159 1.97 1.40 -8.23
CA GLU A 159 3.37 0.99 -8.20
C GLU A 159 4.01 1.22 -6.82
N ASN A 160 5.23 0.73 -6.66
CA ASN A 160 5.92 0.62 -5.37
C ASN A 160 6.08 1.96 -4.66
N THR A 161 6.68 2.95 -5.32
CA THR A 161 6.99 4.24 -4.70
C THR A 161 5.73 5.05 -4.39
N PHE A 162 4.77 5.08 -5.31
CA PHE A 162 3.50 5.78 -5.07
C PHE A 162 2.69 5.13 -3.95
N GLY A 163 2.65 3.78 -3.92
CA GLY A 163 1.97 3.04 -2.87
C GLY A 163 2.58 3.26 -1.49
N ASP A 164 3.91 3.42 -1.41
CA ASP A 164 4.60 3.77 -0.17
C ASP A 164 4.13 5.13 0.36
N ILE A 165 4.22 6.15 -0.48
CA ILE A 165 3.90 7.54 -0.10
C ILE A 165 2.40 7.70 0.23
N LEU A 166 1.51 7.20 -0.63
CA LEU A 166 0.07 7.34 -0.45
C LEU A 166 -0.45 6.61 0.80
N THR A 167 0.15 5.49 1.18
CA THR A 167 -0.29 4.78 2.38
C THR A 167 0.20 5.43 3.67
N ASP A 168 1.34 6.09 3.65
CA ASP A 168 1.79 6.91 4.77
C ASP A 168 0.90 8.16 4.93
N GLU A 169 0.49 8.79 3.82
CA GLU A 169 -0.54 9.82 3.81
C GLU A 169 -1.88 9.29 4.37
N GLY A 170 -2.30 8.10 3.93
CA GLY A 170 -3.49 7.42 4.45
C GLY A 170 -3.44 7.19 5.97
N SER A 171 -2.26 6.95 6.53
CA SER A 171 -2.08 6.82 7.98
C SER A 171 -2.41 8.11 8.74
N CYS A 172 -2.13 9.26 8.14
CA CYS A 172 -2.50 10.55 8.71
C CYS A 172 -4.02 10.75 8.74
N ILE A 173 -4.74 10.24 7.74
CA ILE A 173 -6.21 10.31 7.69
C ILE A 173 -6.83 9.59 8.88
N THR A 174 -6.31 8.42 9.25
CA THR A 174 -6.82 7.65 10.40
C THR A 174 -6.37 8.18 11.76
N GLY A 175 -5.47 9.14 11.78
CA GLY A 175 -4.93 9.77 12.99
C GLY A 175 -3.80 9.00 13.68
N SER A 176 -3.43 7.79 13.22
CA SER A 176 -2.31 7.04 13.79
C SER A 176 -1.80 5.91 12.89
N MET A 177 -0.50 5.88 12.65
CA MET A 177 0.17 4.73 12.02
C MET A 177 0.08 3.44 12.85
N GLY A 178 -0.10 3.57 14.17
CA GLY A 178 -0.27 2.44 15.08
C GLY A 178 -1.60 1.69 14.95
N LEU A 179 -2.46 2.10 14.02
CA LEU A 179 -3.75 1.47 13.72
C LEU A 179 -3.78 0.75 12.37
N LEU A 180 -2.72 0.88 11.55
CA LEU A 180 -2.74 0.37 10.18
C LEU A 180 -1.92 -0.92 10.05
N PRO A 181 -2.62 -2.05 9.80
CA PRO A 181 -1.97 -3.32 9.50
C PRO A 181 -1.51 -3.38 8.05
N SER A 182 -0.70 -4.38 7.72
CA SER A 182 -0.44 -4.76 6.35
C SER A 182 -0.21 -6.27 6.18
N ALA A 183 -0.43 -6.73 4.96
CA ALA A 183 -0.06 -8.07 4.51
C ALA A 183 0.77 -7.96 3.24
N SER A 184 1.94 -8.60 3.23
CA SER A 184 2.75 -8.78 2.03
C SER A 184 2.56 -10.21 1.54
N THR A 185 1.94 -10.38 0.38
CA THR A 185 1.61 -11.69 -0.19
C THR A 185 2.26 -11.88 -1.56
N GLY A 186 2.36 -13.12 -2.00
CA GLY A 186 2.99 -13.41 -3.29
C GLY A 186 3.02 -14.90 -3.60
N SER A 187 4.14 -15.36 -4.15
CA SER A 187 4.29 -16.74 -4.62
C SER A 187 4.70 -17.73 -3.53
N SER A 188 5.05 -17.26 -2.33
CA SER A 188 5.50 -18.12 -1.22
C SER A 188 4.91 -17.65 0.11
N THR A 189 5.61 -17.86 1.21
CA THR A 189 5.16 -17.53 2.56
C THR A 189 4.85 -16.04 2.72
N PRO A 190 3.61 -15.65 3.08
CA PRO A 190 3.23 -14.27 3.30
C PRO A 190 3.85 -13.70 4.59
N VAL A 191 3.91 -12.38 4.67
CA VAL A 191 4.37 -11.64 5.86
C VAL A 191 3.27 -10.66 6.28
N PHE A 192 2.95 -10.68 7.57
CA PHE A 192 1.94 -9.80 8.19
C PHE A 192 2.63 -8.93 9.21
N GLU A 193 2.62 -7.63 8.98
CA GLU A 193 3.31 -6.64 9.79
C GLU A 193 2.57 -5.29 9.76
N PRO A 194 2.74 -4.42 10.77
CA PRO A 194 2.27 -3.04 10.69
C PRO A 194 2.91 -2.29 9.52
N ILE A 195 2.27 -1.21 9.04
CA ILE A 195 2.90 -0.35 8.02
C ILE A 195 4.06 0.46 8.59
N HIS A 196 4.02 0.80 9.89
CA HIS A 196 5.05 1.60 10.55
C HIS A 196 6.36 0.82 10.72
N GLY A 197 7.49 1.54 10.66
CA GLY A 197 8.81 1.00 10.98
C GLY A 197 9.06 0.88 12.49
N SER A 198 10.31 0.58 12.85
CA SER A 198 10.78 0.62 14.25
C SER A 198 10.84 2.07 14.75
N TRP A 199 10.55 2.25 16.03
CA TRP A 199 10.62 3.55 16.70
C TRP A 199 11.60 3.50 17.88
N PRO A 200 12.93 3.56 17.62
CA PRO A 200 13.95 3.43 18.68
C PRO A 200 13.82 4.44 19.78
N GLN A 201 13.33 5.65 19.47
CA GLN A 201 13.15 6.73 20.45
C GLN A 201 12.07 6.42 21.49
N GLY A 202 11.10 5.58 21.12
CA GLY A 202 10.02 5.12 22.01
C GLY A 202 10.41 3.96 22.94
N LYS A 203 11.64 3.43 22.81
CA LYS A 203 12.08 2.28 23.62
C LYS A 203 12.02 2.59 25.11
N GLY A 204 11.32 1.76 25.85
CA GLY A 204 11.19 1.88 27.32
C GLY A 204 10.17 2.89 27.80
N LEU A 205 9.54 3.68 26.91
CA LEU A 205 8.53 4.68 27.29
C LEU A 205 7.13 4.10 27.49
N ASN A 206 6.89 2.87 27.03
CA ASN A 206 5.59 2.17 27.10
C ASN A 206 4.42 2.96 26.49
N ILE A 207 4.66 3.61 25.34
CA ILE A 207 3.69 4.47 24.65
C ILE A 207 3.35 3.99 23.23
N ALA A 208 4.00 2.91 22.77
CA ALA A 208 3.73 2.35 21.43
C ALA A 208 2.36 1.65 21.40
N ASN A 209 1.54 1.98 20.38
CA ASN A 209 0.26 1.35 20.17
C ASN A 209 0.44 0.00 19.47
N PRO A 210 0.02 -1.15 20.06
CA PRO A 210 0.18 -2.47 19.47
C PRO A 210 -0.93 -2.86 18.48
N LEU A 211 -1.98 -2.04 18.31
CA LEU A 211 -3.19 -2.41 17.57
C LEU A 211 -2.92 -2.72 16.10
N ALA A 212 -1.99 -2.02 15.44
CA ALA A 212 -1.60 -2.33 14.07
C ALA A 212 -1.05 -3.77 13.92
N GLN A 213 -0.26 -4.25 14.91
CA GLN A 213 0.22 -5.62 14.90
C GLN A 213 -0.90 -6.63 15.18
N ILE A 214 -1.81 -6.32 16.09
CA ILE A 214 -2.97 -7.16 16.39
C ILE A 214 -3.89 -7.27 15.16
N LEU A 215 -4.12 -6.15 14.46
CA LEU A 215 -4.88 -6.13 13.21
C LEU A 215 -4.16 -6.87 12.07
N SER A 216 -2.83 -6.86 12.05
CA SER A 216 -2.05 -7.69 11.09
C SER A 216 -2.24 -9.18 11.34
N VAL A 217 -2.42 -9.60 12.61
CA VAL A 217 -2.81 -10.98 12.94
C VAL A 217 -4.23 -11.30 12.46
N ALA A 218 -5.17 -10.35 12.54
CA ALA A 218 -6.49 -10.55 11.93
C ALA A 218 -6.40 -10.83 10.42
N MET A 219 -5.57 -10.04 9.70
CA MET A 219 -5.32 -10.28 8.27
C MET A 219 -4.67 -11.66 8.00
N LEU A 220 -3.82 -12.15 8.89
CA LEU A 220 -3.25 -13.51 8.80
C LEU A 220 -4.34 -14.57 8.88
N TYR A 221 -5.25 -14.47 9.84
CA TYR A 221 -6.39 -15.42 9.94
C TYR A 221 -7.27 -15.36 8.70
N GLU A 222 -7.62 -14.17 8.23
CA GLU A 222 -8.41 -13.96 7.02
C GLU A 222 -7.73 -14.55 5.77
N TYR A 223 -6.41 -14.44 5.66
CA TYR A 223 -5.64 -15.03 4.56
C TYR A 223 -5.73 -16.57 4.53
N PHE A 224 -5.80 -17.21 5.68
CA PHE A 224 -5.97 -18.66 5.80
C PHE A 224 -7.45 -19.10 5.84
N ASP A 225 -8.37 -18.22 5.42
CA ASP A 225 -9.82 -18.44 5.39
C ASP A 225 -10.46 -18.67 6.77
N LEU A 226 -9.77 -18.29 7.84
CA LEU A 226 -10.26 -18.28 9.22
C LEU A 226 -10.94 -16.94 9.52
N LYS A 227 -12.04 -16.67 8.80
CA LYS A 227 -12.71 -15.35 8.79
C LYS A 227 -13.38 -15.01 10.10
N GLU A 228 -13.92 -16.01 10.81
CA GLU A 228 -14.57 -15.81 12.11
C GLU A 228 -13.57 -15.34 13.17
N GLU A 229 -12.39 -15.97 13.20
CA GLU A 229 -11.30 -15.62 14.12
C GLU A 229 -10.75 -14.22 13.81
N GLY A 230 -10.55 -13.91 12.52
CA GLY A 230 -10.17 -12.55 12.09
C GLY A 230 -11.19 -11.49 12.52
N ALA A 231 -12.47 -11.77 12.33
CA ALA A 231 -13.56 -10.88 12.73
C ALA A 231 -13.64 -10.69 14.26
N LEU A 232 -13.37 -11.72 15.05
CA LEU A 232 -13.32 -11.61 16.52
C LEU A 232 -12.19 -10.68 16.97
N ILE A 233 -11.02 -10.79 16.35
CA ILE A 233 -9.89 -9.88 16.65
C ILE A 233 -10.26 -8.42 16.31
N ARG A 234 -10.85 -8.18 15.12
CA ARG A 234 -11.28 -6.83 14.73
C ARG A 234 -12.32 -6.25 15.69
N LYS A 235 -13.30 -7.07 16.09
CA LYS A 235 -14.31 -6.67 17.08
C LYS A 235 -13.70 -6.35 18.45
N ALA A 236 -12.68 -7.10 18.88
CA ALA A 236 -11.99 -6.83 20.14
C ALA A 236 -11.20 -5.50 20.06
N VAL A 237 -10.57 -5.19 18.93
CA VAL A 237 -9.91 -3.91 18.69
C VAL A 237 -10.91 -2.75 18.69
N ASP A 238 -12.06 -2.93 18.07
CA ASP A 238 -13.13 -1.92 17.99
C ASP A 238 -13.71 -1.58 19.38
N ALA A 239 -13.68 -2.55 20.29
CA ALA A 239 -14.20 -2.42 21.65
C ALA A 239 -13.18 -1.89 22.69
N SER A 240 -11.89 -1.77 22.31
CA SER A 240 -10.82 -1.35 23.21
C SER A 240 -10.57 0.17 23.16
#